data_6f350ecced9ce7423b7fae672f86524c
#
_entry.id   6f350ecced9ce7423b7fae672f86524c
#
_cell.length_a   1.000
_cell.length_b   1.000
_cell.length_c   1.000
_cell.angle_alpha   90.00
_cell.angle_beta   90.00
_cell.angle_gamma   90.00
#
_symmetry.space_group_name_H-M   'P 1'
#
loop_
_entity.id
_entity.type
_entity.pdbx_description
1 polymer ?
#
loop_
_entity_poly.entity_id
_entity_poly.type
_entity_poly.pdbx_seq_one_letter_code
_entity_poly.pdbx_strand_id
1 'polypeptide(L)'
;MFSWCALLAAAVLPPCVSAYQAEPVPAVLSVLTVDRYADDGAPGSLRWAIATANQAPGRHRIEIAAVGRPPYLIRPASPLPEIKGPVQIVGGARDVDGQYIVIDGSAYVRGKGTDACPGAEKGQFGANVRTTTLPGLVLRDTQGVELSGLEIRNFCIGVLINRASGNELHDNRIVANKGGAGVMLTGDDGSGQSTATTTVHNRIVRNEFIDNGDGLELTRGAAWNLVADNLFRSTDANPEPSQGIEILWGNDNSVLRNRFENYSDGLQINWGNRNTIAANTFTGNSIGVSVSGRGNVVDGNTFSGNGIGIAVRPQPRSEANRFSANLLSGNGLKIERCQAGGACVPGQPRGAIVFGVPGLEHASFVGSRGLGVDTDPSKRARICAAGESANCQPAPNHGQAPPRLLALRGGDGQRELQGEFAGTPRSRYTVEVFGNRAAGSDEAERYLGQLDAVVDGDGHGRFRYRLPPDSADLANLTATVTSADGATSPLSAPLALAH
;
A
#
# COMPACT_ATOMS: atom_id res chain seq x y z
N MET A 1 52.62 16.36 5.04
CA MET A 1 51.67 16.07 6.11
C MET A 1 50.76 14.98 5.60
N PHE A 2 50.97 13.77 6.10
CA PHE A 2 50.25 12.56 5.63
C PHE A 2 48.94 12.41 6.38
N SER A 3 47.83 12.25 5.67
CA SER A 3 46.52 11.91 6.22
C SER A 3 46.25 10.43 5.96
N TRP A 4 45.99 9.70 7.01
CA TRP A 4 45.63 8.28 7.00
C TRP A 4 44.14 8.16 6.69
N CYS A 5 43.77 7.49 5.58
CA CYS A 5 42.44 6.96 5.39
C CYS A 5 42.40 5.50 5.83
N ALA A 6 41.68 5.23 6.89
CA ALA A 6 41.34 3.88 7.32
C ALA A 6 40.20 3.33 6.45
N LEU A 7 40.38 2.13 5.90
CA LEU A 7 39.35 1.35 5.26
C LEU A 7 38.31 0.89 6.29
N LEU A 8 37.09 1.34 6.17
CA LEU A 8 35.94 0.77 6.86
C LEU A 8 34.98 0.17 5.81
N ALA A 9 34.53 -1.03 6.11
CA ALA A 9 33.68 -1.86 5.27
C ALA A 9 32.41 -1.13 4.85
N ALA A 10 32.04 -1.30 3.57
CA ALA A 10 30.89 -0.69 2.95
C ALA A 10 29.58 -1.32 3.49
N ALA A 11 28.97 -0.66 4.47
CA ALA A 11 27.53 -0.76 4.65
C ALA A 11 26.87 0.04 3.52
N VAL A 12 26.07 -0.62 2.71
CA VAL A 12 25.24 0.05 1.70
C VAL A 12 24.20 0.86 2.45
N LEU A 13 24.52 2.13 2.67
CA LEU A 13 23.52 3.10 3.10
C LEU A 13 22.56 3.35 1.94
N PRO A 14 21.24 3.45 2.20
CA PRO A 14 20.31 3.89 1.17
C PRO A 14 20.71 5.28 0.66
N PRO A 15 20.40 5.62 -0.61
CA PRO A 15 20.78 6.90 -1.18
C PRO A 15 20.27 8.01 -0.25
N CYS A 16 21.14 8.94 0.07
CA CYS A 16 20.80 10.15 0.79
C CYS A 16 19.55 10.76 0.16
N VAL A 17 18.45 10.71 0.87
CA VAL A 17 17.32 11.58 0.58
C VAL A 17 17.87 12.98 0.73
N SER A 18 18.12 13.63 -0.42
CA SER A 18 18.49 15.04 -0.44
C SER A 18 17.43 15.75 0.39
N ALA A 19 17.84 16.35 1.49
CA ALA A 19 16.95 17.14 2.31
C ALA A 19 16.38 18.24 1.39
N TYR A 20 15.14 18.06 0.97
CA TYR A 20 14.39 19.10 0.30
C TYR A 20 14.35 20.27 1.29
N GLN A 21 15.16 21.31 1.04
CA GLN A 21 15.00 22.56 1.76
C GLN A 21 13.64 23.09 1.35
N ALA A 22 12.68 23.00 2.27
CA ALA A 22 11.40 23.62 2.08
C ALA A 22 11.65 25.11 1.86
N GLU A 23 11.28 25.59 0.70
CA GLU A 23 11.28 27.06 0.47
C GLU A 23 10.44 27.71 1.57
N PRO A 24 10.84 28.88 2.06
CA PRO A 24 10.08 29.57 3.10
C PRO A 24 8.64 29.74 2.60
N VAL A 25 7.70 29.16 3.33
CA VAL A 25 6.27 29.26 3.03
C VAL A 25 5.91 30.73 2.92
N PRO A 26 5.44 31.21 1.76
CA PRO A 26 5.13 32.62 1.60
C PRO A 26 4.11 33.05 2.66
N ALA A 27 4.27 34.26 3.21
CA ALA A 27 3.35 34.82 4.20
C ALA A 27 1.92 34.81 3.64
N VAL A 28 0.94 34.46 4.49
CA VAL A 28 -0.47 34.52 4.13
C VAL A 28 -0.86 35.98 3.86
N LEU A 29 -1.36 36.24 2.64
CA LEU A 29 -1.73 37.61 2.27
C LEU A 29 -3.09 38.03 2.81
N SER A 30 -4.06 37.11 2.89
CA SER A 30 -5.40 37.40 3.42
C SER A 30 -6.04 36.18 4.05
N VAL A 31 -6.88 36.42 5.03
CA VAL A 31 -7.76 35.43 5.63
C VAL A 31 -9.20 35.70 5.16
N LEU A 32 -9.83 34.63 4.59
CA LEU A 32 -11.23 34.63 4.19
C LEU A 32 -12.00 33.73 5.16
N THR A 33 -12.91 34.35 5.92
CA THR A 33 -13.71 33.60 6.90
C THR A 33 -14.99 33.08 6.26
N VAL A 34 -15.23 31.76 6.41
CA VAL A 34 -16.50 31.12 6.07
C VAL A 34 -17.29 30.94 7.35
N ASP A 35 -18.32 31.73 7.53
CA ASP A 35 -19.21 31.74 8.70
C ASP A 35 -20.68 31.42 8.33
N ARG A 36 -20.92 31.09 7.05
CA ARG A 36 -22.21 30.67 6.49
C ARG A 36 -22.10 29.37 5.77
N TYR A 37 -23.04 28.45 6.02
CA TYR A 37 -23.05 27.13 5.41
C TYR A 37 -23.96 27.01 4.16
N ALA A 38 -24.67 28.10 3.81
CA ALA A 38 -25.42 28.18 2.57
C ALA A 38 -24.49 28.19 1.36
N ASP A 39 -24.85 27.48 0.29
CA ASP A 39 -24.11 27.41 -0.98
C ASP A 39 -24.66 28.42 -2.00
N ASP A 40 -24.81 29.68 -1.57
CA ASP A 40 -25.42 30.76 -2.37
C ASP A 40 -24.37 31.68 -3.06
N GLY A 41 -23.08 31.44 -2.84
CA GLY A 41 -22.02 32.29 -3.37
C GLY A 41 -21.90 33.67 -2.76
N ALA A 42 -22.70 33.99 -1.75
CA ALA A 42 -22.60 35.27 -1.05
C ALA A 42 -21.39 35.30 -0.12
N PRO A 43 -20.86 36.50 0.22
CA PRO A 43 -19.76 36.64 1.16
C PRO A 43 -19.98 35.84 2.44
N GLY A 44 -18.92 35.15 2.91
CA GLY A 44 -18.98 34.25 4.04
C GLY A 44 -19.35 32.78 3.67
N SER A 45 -19.75 32.49 2.45
CA SER A 45 -19.92 31.08 1.98
C SER A 45 -18.61 30.46 1.49
N LEU A 46 -18.51 29.13 1.52
CA LEU A 46 -17.31 28.43 1.03
C LEU A 46 -17.09 28.69 -0.47
N ARG A 47 -18.15 28.67 -1.28
CA ARG A 47 -18.08 28.96 -2.72
C ARG A 47 -17.51 30.35 -3.00
N TRP A 48 -17.98 31.35 -2.28
CA TRP A 48 -17.45 32.71 -2.37
C TRP A 48 -15.96 32.76 -1.97
N ALA A 49 -15.59 32.12 -0.88
CA ALA A 49 -14.21 32.17 -0.38
C ALA A 49 -13.22 31.54 -1.39
N ILE A 50 -13.56 30.39 -1.98
CA ILE A 50 -12.72 29.75 -3.02
C ILE A 50 -12.65 30.64 -4.26
N ALA A 51 -13.80 31.19 -4.73
CA ALA A 51 -13.83 32.10 -5.88
C ALA A 51 -13.00 33.35 -5.66
N THR A 52 -13.06 33.95 -4.46
CA THR A 52 -12.29 35.14 -4.08
C THR A 52 -10.80 34.84 -4.03
N ALA A 53 -10.40 33.73 -3.40
CA ALA A 53 -8.99 33.30 -3.35
C ALA A 53 -8.42 33.08 -4.76
N ASN A 54 -9.20 32.50 -5.67
CA ASN A 54 -8.77 32.26 -7.05
C ASN A 54 -8.56 33.54 -7.89
N GLN A 55 -9.16 34.66 -7.48
CA GLN A 55 -9.07 35.93 -8.22
C GLN A 55 -7.91 36.81 -7.76
N ALA A 56 -7.38 36.58 -6.60
CA ALA A 56 -6.32 37.40 -6.02
C ALA A 56 -4.96 36.65 -6.08
N PRO A 57 -3.86 37.33 -6.41
CA PRO A 57 -2.55 36.74 -6.38
C PRO A 57 -2.07 36.47 -4.96
N GLY A 58 -1.24 35.43 -4.79
CA GLY A 58 -0.57 35.10 -3.53
C GLY A 58 -1.24 34.00 -2.75
N ARG A 59 -0.78 33.80 -1.51
CA ARG A 59 -1.29 32.75 -0.63
C ARG A 59 -2.44 33.26 0.24
N HIS A 60 -3.55 32.57 0.24
CA HIS A 60 -4.73 32.87 1.03
C HIS A 60 -4.95 31.79 2.08
N ARG A 61 -5.71 32.16 3.13
CA ARG A 61 -6.22 31.23 4.12
C ARG A 61 -7.74 31.34 4.18
N ILE A 62 -8.43 30.24 3.95
CA ILE A 62 -9.88 30.11 4.12
C ILE A 62 -10.11 29.40 5.45
N GLU A 63 -10.65 30.11 6.42
CA GLU A 63 -11.01 29.55 7.73
C GLU A 63 -12.52 29.31 7.80
N ILE A 64 -12.90 28.05 7.97
CA ILE A 64 -14.31 27.68 8.09
C ILE A 64 -14.65 27.59 9.58
N ALA A 65 -15.41 28.56 10.06
CA ALA A 65 -15.75 28.63 11.45
C ALA A 65 -16.90 27.70 11.84
N ALA A 66 -16.82 27.12 13.02
CA ALA A 66 -17.89 26.34 13.63
C ALA A 66 -18.91 27.33 14.22
N VAL A 67 -19.96 27.67 13.45
CA VAL A 67 -20.97 28.66 13.83
C VAL A 67 -22.26 27.99 14.25
N GLY A 68 -22.78 28.31 15.41
CA GLY A 68 -24.03 27.77 15.93
C GLY A 68 -23.85 26.40 16.64
N ARG A 69 -24.76 25.48 16.39
CA ARG A 69 -24.72 24.12 16.94
C ARG A 69 -24.44 23.10 15.84
N PRO A 70 -23.71 22.00 16.13
CA PRO A 70 -23.50 20.95 15.16
C PRO A 70 -24.83 20.32 14.68
N PRO A 71 -24.87 19.72 13.47
CA PRO A 71 -23.74 19.51 12.57
C PRO A 71 -23.38 20.78 11.78
N TYR A 72 -22.09 21.08 11.67
CA TYR A 72 -21.55 22.17 10.85
C TYR A 72 -21.48 21.75 9.39
N LEU A 73 -22.56 21.94 8.64
CA LEU A 73 -22.82 21.24 7.40
C LEU A 73 -22.97 22.18 6.20
N ILE A 74 -21.98 22.12 5.31
CA ILE A 74 -22.02 22.76 3.99
C ILE A 74 -22.49 21.73 2.96
N ARG A 75 -23.59 22.01 2.24
CA ARG A 75 -24.14 21.16 1.19
C ARG A 75 -24.09 21.88 -0.16
N PRO A 76 -23.03 21.72 -0.94
CA PRO A 76 -22.99 22.30 -2.28
C PRO A 76 -24.13 21.78 -3.14
N ALA A 77 -24.85 22.67 -3.80
CA ALA A 77 -25.94 22.32 -4.73
C ALA A 77 -25.40 21.96 -6.13
N SER A 78 -24.16 22.31 -6.41
CA SER A 78 -23.41 22.07 -7.65
C SER A 78 -21.91 21.99 -7.34
N PRO A 79 -21.05 21.52 -8.28
CA PRO A 79 -19.63 21.52 -8.09
C PRO A 79 -19.08 22.85 -7.58
N LEU A 80 -18.22 22.81 -6.58
CA LEU A 80 -17.50 23.99 -6.08
C LEU A 80 -16.50 24.49 -7.13
N PRO A 81 -16.06 25.76 -7.09
CA PRO A 81 -15.00 26.23 -7.96
C PRO A 81 -13.71 25.41 -7.74
N GLU A 82 -12.99 25.12 -8.83
CA GLU A 82 -11.66 24.51 -8.73
C GLU A 82 -10.71 25.41 -7.96
N ILE A 83 -9.84 24.82 -7.15
CA ILE A 83 -8.83 25.54 -6.37
C ILE A 83 -7.60 25.76 -7.26
N LYS A 84 -7.27 27.03 -7.56
CA LYS A 84 -6.27 27.41 -8.57
C LYS A 84 -5.01 28.05 -8.02
N GLY A 85 -4.91 28.27 -6.75
CA GLY A 85 -3.76 28.98 -6.18
C GLY A 85 -3.31 28.39 -4.86
N PRO A 86 -2.18 28.84 -4.33
CA PRO A 86 -1.72 28.41 -3.03
C PRO A 86 -2.70 28.93 -1.97
N VAL A 87 -3.46 28.02 -1.39
CA VAL A 87 -4.47 28.33 -0.37
C VAL A 87 -4.47 27.28 0.72
N GLN A 88 -4.60 27.73 1.96
CA GLN A 88 -4.93 26.85 3.09
C GLN A 88 -6.45 26.87 3.29
N ILE A 89 -7.10 25.73 3.27
CA ILE A 89 -8.51 25.58 3.66
C ILE A 89 -8.54 24.79 4.94
N VAL A 90 -8.93 25.45 6.02
CA VAL A 90 -8.88 24.88 7.35
C VAL A 90 -10.29 24.85 7.92
N GLY A 91 -10.80 23.66 8.17
CA GLY A 91 -11.92 23.48 9.10
C GLY A 91 -11.44 23.88 10.48
N GLY A 92 -12.23 24.66 11.21
CA GLY A 92 -11.88 25.04 12.58
C GLY A 92 -11.46 23.81 13.40
N ALA A 93 -10.69 24.01 14.46
CA ALA A 93 -10.39 22.92 15.38
C ALA A 93 -11.69 22.17 15.69
N ARG A 94 -11.62 20.82 15.76
CA ARG A 94 -12.75 20.04 16.26
C ARG A 94 -13.31 20.79 17.45
N ASP A 95 -14.62 20.99 17.47
CA ASP A 95 -15.24 21.61 18.64
C ASP A 95 -14.95 20.77 19.90
N VAL A 96 -15.40 21.25 21.05
CA VAL A 96 -15.19 20.57 22.34
C VAL A 96 -15.76 19.13 22.35
N ASP A 97 -16.67 18.82 21.44
CA ASP A 97 -17.30 17.51 21.25
C ASP A 97 -16.64 16.68 20.12
N GLY A 98 -15.55 17.17 19.51
CA GLY A 98 -14.81 16.49 18.46
C GLY A 98 -15.46 16.56 17.07
N GLN A 99 -16.41 17.46 16.85
CA GLN A 99 -17.15 17.59 15.58
C GLN A 99 -16.32 18.27 14.49
N TYR A 100 -16.45 17.78 13.27
CA TYR A 100 -15.84 18.35 12.08
C TYR A 100 -16.76 19.37 11.39
N ILE A 101 -16.14 20.26 10.62
CA ILE A 101 -16.84 20.95 9.53
C ILE A 101 -17.04 19.94 8.41
N VAL A 102 -18.28 19.77 7.97
CA VAL A 102 -18.67 18.75 6.99
C VAL A 102 -18.98 19.41 5.64
N ILE A 103 -18.33 18.93 4.58
CA ILE A 103 -18.68 19.25 3.17
C ILE A 103 -19.34 18.01 2.60
N ASP A 104 -20.65 18.10 2.29
CA ASP A 104 -21.51 16.97 1.96
C ASP A 104 -22.10 17.08 0.55
N GLY A 105 -21.70 16.17 -0.34
CA GLY A 105 -22.12 16.14 -1.74
C GLY A 105 -23.56 15.67 -2.00
N SER A 106 -24.29 15.23 -0.97
CA SER A 106 -25.61 14.59 -1.12
C SER A 106 -26.68 15.48 -1.78
N ALA A 107 -26.45 16.78 -1.89
CA ALA A 107 -27.38 17.69 -2.57
C ALA A 107 -27.38 17.51 -4.09
N TYR A 108 -26.24 17.18 -4.70
CA TYR A 108 -26.17 16.97 -6.17
C TYR A 108 -25.67 15.59 -6.60
N VAL A 109 -24.96 14.85 -5.75
CA VAL A 109 -24.61 13.44 -6.01
C VAL A 109 -25.70 12.55 -5.41
N ARG A 110 -26.63 12.12 -6.24
CA ARG A 110 -27.80 11.35 -5.80
C ARG A 110 -27.64 9.87 -6.15
N GLY A 111 -28.09 8.99 -5.27
CA GLY A 111 -28.05 7.53 -5.45
C GLY A 111 -27.04 6.88 -4.51
N LYS A 112 -26.76 5.60 -4.75
CA LYS A 112 -25.85 4.77 -3.95
C LYS A 112 -24.77 4.16 -4.84
N GLY A 113 -23.57 4.01 -4.29
CA GLY A 113 -22.44 3.38 -4.95
C GLY A 113 -22.06 4.06 -6.27
N THR A 114 -21.38 3.33 -7.13
CA THR A 114 -20.91 3.81 -8.44
C THR A 114 -22.02 4.23 -9.38
N ASP A 115 -23.24 3.68 -9.22
CA ASP A 115 -24.40 4.05 -10.07
C ASP A 115 -24.83 5.51 -9.87
N ALA A 116 -24.44 6.13 -8.76
CA ALA A 116 -24.70 7.55 -8.48
C ALA A 116 -23.74 8.49 -9.22
N CYS A 117 -22.70 7.96 -9.86
CA CYS A 117 -21.59 8.74 -10.39
C CYS A 117 -21.61 8.72 -11.92
N PRO A 118 -22.12 9.79 -12.57
CA PRO A 118 -22.15 9.87 -14.01
C PRO A 118 -20.73 9.83 -14.58
N GLY A 119 -20.56 9.15 -15.71
CA GLY A 119 -19.30 8.95 -16.38
C GLY A 119 -18.55 7.67 -15.98
N ALA A 120 -19.00 6.96 -14.95
CA ALA A 120 -18.53 5.61 -14.66
C ALA A 120 -19.23 4.59 -15.57
N GLU A 121 -18.72 4.37 -16.79
CA GLU A 121 -19.24 3.31 -17.65
C GLU A 121 -18.68 1.95 -17.25
N LYS A 122 -19.53 0.95 -17.11
CA LYS A 122 -19.13 -0.41 -16.77
C LYS A 122 -18.11 -0.94 -17.78
N GLY A 123 -16.92 -1.30 -17.31
CA GLY A 123 -15.87 -1.94 -18.10
C GLY A 123 -14.95 -1.01 -18.87
N GLN A 124 -15.11 0.27 -18.78
CA GLN A 124 -14.13 1.23 -19.30
C GLN A 124 -13.03 1.50 -18.27
N PHE A 125 -11.98 0.72 -18.33
CA PHE A 125 -10.70 1.04 -17.66
C PHE A 125 -9.94 2.06 -18.52
N GLY A 126 -10.44 3.27 -18.56
CA GLY A 126 -9.79 4.38 -19.25
C GLY A 126 -9.54 5.50 -18.27
N ALA A 127 -8.44 6.16 -18.45
CA ALA A 127 -7.96 7.26 -17.65
C ALA A 127 -9.01 8.38 -17.40
N ASN A 128 -9.99 8.50 -18.22
CA ASN A 128 -10.88 9.67 -18.28
C ASN A 128 -12.16 9.56 -17.45
N VAL A 129 -12.57 8.36 -17.09
CA VAL A 129 -13.90 8.15 -16.51
C VAL A 129 -14.02 8.80 -15.13
N ARG A 130 -12.96 8.75 -14.35
CA ARG A 130 -12.97 9.19 -12.96
C ARG A 130 -12.66 10.67 -12.76
N THR A 131 -11.93 11.30 -13.68
CA THR A 131 -11.64 12.74 -13.61
C THR A 131 -12.85 13.61 -13.99
N THR A 132 -13.87 13.04 -14.63
CA THR A 132 -15.11 13.73 -14.98
C THR A 132 -16.23 13.51 -13.97
N THR A 133 -16.02 12.62 -12.98
CA THR A 133 -17.02 12.26 -11.98
C THR A 133 -17.13 13.36 -10.93
N LEU A 134 -18.32 13.76 -10.54
CA LEU A 134 -18.67 14.85 -9.62
C LEU A 134 -17.80 14.85 -8.31
N PRO A 135 -16.69 15.56 -8.28
CA PRO A 135 -15.82 15.64 -7.11
C PRO A 135 -16.27 16.70 -6.11
N GLY A 136 -15.87 16.54 -4.86
CA GLY A 136 -16.12 17.51 -3.80
C GLY A 136 -15.20 18.73 -3.91
N LEU A 137 -13.92 18.54 -3.71
CA LEU A 137 -12.89 19.58 -3.89
C LEU A 137 -11.98 19.18 -5.06
N VAL A 138 -11.63 20.16 -5.88
CA VAL A 138 -10.77 19.95 -7.06
C VAL A 138 -9.54 20.84 -6.97
N LEU A 139 -8.38 20.21 -6.93
CA LEU A 139 -7.08 20.81 -7.10
C LEU A 139 -6.61 20.47 -8.51
N ARG A 140 -6.71 21.41 -9.45
CA ARG A 140 -6.32 21.18 -10.84
C ARG A 140 -5.34 22.21 -11.31
N ASP A 141 -4.24 21.75 -11.95
CA ASP A 141 -3.18 22.61 -12.50
C ASP A 141 -2.67 23.61 -11.44
N THR A 142 -2.49 23.17 -10.19
CA THR A 142 -2.17 24.04 -9.04
C THR A 142 -1.09 23.42 -8.14
N GLN A 143 -0.60 24.22 -7.22
CA GLN A 143 0.39 23.83 -6.21
C GLN A 143 0.22 24.59 -4.90
N GLY A 144 0.76 24.02 -3.82
CA GLY A 144 0.80 24.69 -2.51
C GLY A 144 -0.55 24.82 -1.82
N VAL A 145 -1.51 23.95 -2.16
CA VAL A 145 -2.80 23.87 -1.45
C VAL A 145 -2.65 22.99 -0.22
N GLU A 146 -3.23 23.44 0.87
CA GLU A 146 -3.31 22.70 2.13
C GLU A 146 -4.78 22.57 2.55
N LEU A 147 -5.23 21.32 2.79
CA LEU A 147 -6.58 21.02 3.27
C LEU A 147 -6.49 20.32 4.62
N SER A 148 -7.15 20.85 5.65
CA SER A 148 -7.10 20.24 6.98
C SER A 148 -8.37 20.47 7.82
N GLY A 149 -8.63 19.52 8.74
CA GLY A 149 -9.70 19.64 9.73
C GLY A 149 -11.12 19.53 9.16
N LEU A 150 -11.30 18.90 7.99
CA LEU A 150 -12.58 18.79 7.28
C LEU A 150 -13.09 17.35 7.27
N GLU A 151 -14.42 17.16 7.30
CA GLU A 151 -15.05 15.93 6.84
C GLU A 151 -15.59 16.17 5.43
N ILE A 152 -15.15 15.33 4.46
CA ILE A 152 -15.57 15.42 3.05
C ILE A 152 -16.26 14.12 2.68
N ARG A 153 -17.57 14.21 2.32
CA ARG A 153 -18.37 13.00 2.16
C ARG A 153 -19.42 13.06 1.06
N ASN A 154 -19.88 11.87 0.66
CA ASN A 154 -20.98 11.67 -0.26
C ASN A 154 -20.77 12.23 -1.68
N PHE A 155 -19.53 12.42 -2.10
CA PHE A 155 -19.17 12.75 -3.48
C PHE A 155 -18.89 11.50 -4.28
N CYS A 156 -18.66 11.64 -5.58
CA CYS A 156 -18.10 10.57 -6.39
C CYS A 156 -16.59 10.42 -6.14
N ILE A 157 -15.90 11.53 -6.05
CA ILE A 157 -14.53 11.65 -5.56
C ILE A 157 -14.54 12.73 -4.48
N GLY A 158 -14.05 12.42 -3.27
CA GLY A 158 -14.03 13.41 -2.20
C GLY A 158 -13.12 14.58 -2.54
N VAL A 159 -11.87 14.31 -2.88
CA VAL A 159 -10.87 15.30 -3.33
C VAL A 159 -10.16 14.79 -4.58
N LEU A 160 -10.21 15.57 -5.65
CA LEU A 160 -9.49 15.31 -6.89
C LEU A 160 -8.24 16.20 -6.97
N ILE A 161 -7.06 15.58 -7.01
CA ILE A 161 -5.76 16.22 -7.26
C ILE A 161 -5.31 15.84 -8.66
N ASN A 162 -5.49 16.75 -9.61
CA ASN A 162 -5.27 16.50 -11.03
C ASN A 162 -4.24 17.47 -11.62
N ARG A 163 -3.13 16.93 -12.11
CA ARG A 163 -2.00 17.72 -12.63
C ARG A 163 -1.55 18.80 -11.63
N ALA A 164 -1.52 18.43 -10.36
CA ALA A 164 -1.29 19.34 -9.24
C ALA A 164 -0.22 18.76 -8.30
N SER A 165 0.68 19.59 -7.82
CA SER A 165 1.90 19.14 -7.13
C SER A 165 2.18 19.94 -5.87
N GLY A 166 2.91 19.32 -4.92
CA GLY A 166 3.31 20.02 -3.68
C GLY A 166 2.13 20.43 -2.80
N ASN A 167 1.03 19.69 -2.83
CA ASN A 167 -0.14 19.95 -2.00
C ASN A 167 -0.13 19.04 -0.76
N GLU A 168 -0.80 19.45 0.31
CA GLU A 168 -0.92 18.65 1.53
C GLU A 168 -2.38 18.52 1.98
N LEU A 169 -2.80 17.27 2.23
CA LEU A 169 -4.07 16.91 2.85
C LEU A 169 -3.76 16.24 4.19
N HIS A 170 -4.17 16.84 5.30
CA HIS A 170 -3.88 16.29 6.61
C HIS A 170 -4.99 16.51 7.62
N ASP A 171 -5.09 15.58 8.56
CA ASP A 171 -6.03 15.66 9.68
C ASP A 171 -7.51 15.83 9.25
N ASN A 172 -7.87 15.24 8.07
CA ASN A 172 -9.24 15.24 7.53
C ASN A 172 -9.91 13.88 7.75
N ARG A 173 -11.24 13.86 7.64
CA ARG A 173 -12.08 12.68 7.48
C ARG A 173 -12.67 12.64 6.07
N ILE A 174 -12.44 11.57 5.35
CA ILE A 174 -12.90 11.35 3.98
C ILE A 174 -13.86 10.16 4.04
N VAL A 175 -15.18 10.39 3.87
CA VAL A 175 -16.20 9.41 4.27
C VAL A 175 -17.21 9.15 3.19
N ALA A 176 -17.49 7.87 2.89
CA ALA A 176 -18.60 7.44 2.05
C ALA A 176 -18.66 8.11 0.66
N ASN A 177 -17.51 8.35 0.05
CA ASN A 177 -17.44 8.82 -1.34
C ASN A 177 -17.63 7.63 -2.29
N LYS A 178 -18.48 7.79 -3.30
CA LYS A 178 -19.23 6.67 -3.88
C LYS A 178 -18.64 6.04 -5.14
N GLY A 179 -17.90 6.77 -5.92
CA GLY A 179 -17.75 6.33 -7.29
C GLY A 179 -16.35 6.07 -7.76
N GLY A 180 -15.39 6.53 -7.07
CA GLY A 180 -14.02 6.38 -7.49
C GLY A 180 -13.18 6.22 -6.26
N ALA A 181 -12.80 7.35 -5.68
CA ALA A 181 -11.94 7.33 -4.53
C ALA A 181 -12.36 8.40 -3.51
N GLY A 182 -12.01 8.18 -2.24
CA GLY A 182 -12.05 9.25 -1.26
C GLY A 182 -11.13 10.39 -1.69
N VAL A 183 -9.90 10.08 -2.09
CA VAL A 183 -8.95 11.03 -2.71
C VAL A 183 -8.33 10.39 -3.95
N MET A 184 -8.31 11.12 -5.07
CA MET A 184 -7.66 10.66 -6.30
C MET A 184 -6.53 11.60 -6.70
N LEU A 185 -5.34 11.04 -6.94
CA LEU A 185 -4.19 11.72 -7.51
C LEU A 185 -3.97 11.21 -8.93
N THR A 186 -4.05 12.10 -9.91
CA THR A 186 -3.91 11.72 -11.33
C THR A 186 -3.27 12.81 -12.18
N GLY A 187 -2.42 12.42 -13.13
CA GLY A 187 -1.92 13.32 -14.17
C GLY A 187 -2.77 13.35 -15.43
N ASP A 188 -3.88 12.63 -15.44
CA ASP A 188 -4.74 12.47 -16.62
C ASP A 188 -5.34 13.81 -17.08
N ASP A 189 -5.22 14.10 -18.37
CA ASP A 189 -5.75 15.30 -19.01
C ASP A 189 -7.09 15.06 -19.72
N GLY A 190 -7.63 13.86 -19.61
CA GLY A 190 -8.85 13.48 -20.28
C GLY A 190 -8.73 13.12 -21.76
N SER A 191 -7.54 13.18 -22.34
CA SER A 191 -7.33 12.92 -23.79
C SER A 191 -7.30 11.44 -24.16
N GLY A 192 -7.11 10.56 -23.17
CA GLY A 192 -6.89 9.13 -23.41
C GLY A 192 -5.51 8.79 -23.99
N GLN A 193 -4.64 9.77 -24.15
CA GLN A 193 -3.25 9.61 -24.61
C GLN A 193 -2.31 9.24 -23.46
N SER A 194 -1.03 9.14 -23.76
CA SER A 194 -0.02 8.90 -22.71
C SER A 194 -0.01 10.06 -21.71
N THR A 195 -0.12 9.72 -20.44
CA THR A 195 -0.21 10.70 -19.36
C THR A 195 1.19 11.15 -18.92
N ALA A 196 1.44 12.45 -18.91
CA ALA A 196 2.65 13.02 -18.35
C ALA A 196 2.67 12.91 -16.82
N THR A 197 3.87 12.80 -16.25
CA THR A 197 4.05 12.79 -14.78
C THR A 197 3.97 14.22 -14.26
N THR A 198 2.83 14.60 -13.76
CA THR A 198 2.50 15.98 -13.37
C THR A 198 1.90 16.10 -11.99
N THR A 199 1.49 15.00 -11.35
CA THR A 199 0.90 15.00 -10.00
C THR A 199 1.93 14.42 -9.03
N VAL A 200 2.80 15.29 -8.54
CA VAL A 200 4.00 14.88 -7.82
C VAL A 200 4.17 15.60 -6.49
N HIS A 201 4.91 14.98 -5.57
CA HIS A 201 5.28 15.57 -4.28
C HIS A 201 4.09 16.02 -3.41
N ASN A 202 2.91 15.44 -3.62
CA ASN A 202 1.78 15.66 -2.73
C ASN A 202 1.93 14.80 -1.47
N ARG A 203 1.38 15.29 -0.37
CA ARG A 203 1.42 14.67 0.95
C ARG A 203 0.00 14.43 1.45
N ILE A 204 -0.35 13.18 1.69
CA ILE A 204 -1.64 12.77 2.24
C ILE A 204 -1.35 12.10 3.57
N VAL A 205 -1.50 12.83 4.67
CA VAL A 205 -0.96 12.40 5.97
C VAL A 205 -1.96 12.59 7.12
N ARG A 206 -2.06 11.63 8.02
CA ARG A 206 -2.90 11.66 9.22
C ARG A 206 -4.39 11.90 8.92
N ASN A 207 -4.90 11.36 7.80
CA ASN A 207 -6.32 11.39 7.50
C ASN A 207 -7.01 10.09 7.88
N GLU A 208 -8.32 10.15 8.07
CA GLU A 208 -9.20 9.00 8.23
C GLU A 208 -10.03 8.81 6.95
N PHE A 209 -9.88 7.66 6.29
CA PHE A 209 -10.67 7.25 5.13
C PHE A 209 -11.64 6.18 5.57
N ILE A 210 -12.93 6.51 5.60
CA ILE A 210 -13.97 5.63 6.15
C ILE A 210 -15.04 5.35 5.09
N ASP A 211 -15.30 4.07 4.80
CA ASP A 211 -16.39 3.62 3.94
C ASP A 211 -16.42 4.25 2.53
N ASN A 212 -15.26 4.58 1.98
CA ASN A 212 -15.16 4.97 0.58
C ASN A 212 -15.14 3.70 -0.30
N GLY A 213 -15.45 3.83 -1.57
CA GLY A 213 -15.27 2.74 -2.54
C GLY A 213 -13.79 2.32 -2.56
N ASP A 214 -12.94 3.16 -3.17
CA ASP A 214 -11.51 3.16 -2.89
C ASP A 214 -11.20 4.26 -1.88
N GLY A 215 -10.36 3.99 -0.90
CA GLY A 215 -9.96 5.03 0.05
C GLY A 215 -9.17 6.12 -0.68
N LEU A 216 -8.14 5.72 -1.41
CA LEU A 216 -7.26 6.61 -2.17
C LEU A 216 -6.77 5.95 -3.45
N GLU A 217 -6.68 6.71 -4.54
CA GLU A 217 -6.07 6.27 -5.79
C GLU A 217 -4.83 7.09 -6.17
N LEU A 218 -3.78 6.39 -6.62
CA LEU A 218 -2.59 6.96 -7.27
C LEU A 218 -2.56 6.45 -8.71
N THR A 219 -3.05 7.25 -9.64
CA THR A 219 -3.22 6.80 -11.02
C THR A 219 -2.11 7.29 -11.94
N ARG A 220 -2.31 7.19 -13.25
CA ARG A 220 -1.34 7.63 -14.27
C ARG A 220 -0.88 9.05 -14.03
N GLY A 221 0.44 9.26 -14.10
CA GLY A 221 1.07 10.56 -13.90
C GLY A 221 1.19 11.00 -12.44
N ALA A 222 0.76 10.16 -11.48
CA ALA A 222 1.01 10.35 -10.06
C ALA A 222 2.32 9.66 -9.65
N ALA A 223 3.32 10.44 -9.23
CA ALA A 223 4.60 9.91 -8.80
C ALA A 223 5.21 10.73 -7.65
N TRP A 224 6.11 10.11 -6.90
CA TRP A 224 6.83 10.73 -5.77
C TRP A 224 5.90 11.35 -4.72
N ASN A 225 4.67 10.85 -4.59
CA ASN A 225 3.74 11.28 -3.55
C ASN A 225 3.97 10.47 -2.26
N LEU A 226 3.67 11.08 -1.13
CA LEU A 226 3.72 10.47 0.18
C LEU A 226 2.30 10.28 0.73
N VAL A 227 1.94 9.04 1.04
CA VAL A 227 0.72 8.67 1.76
C VAL A 227 1.14 8.03 3.08
N ALA A 228 1.00 8.74 4.21
CA ALA A 228 1.55 8.28 5.46
C ALA A 228 0.66 8.55 6.67
N ASP A 229 0.76 7.64 7.65
CA ASP A 229 0.12 7.80 8.96
C ASP A 229 -1.42 7.94 8.88
N ASN A 230 -2.06 7.39 7.82
CA ASN A 230 -3.51 7.44 7.65
C ASN A 230 -4.18 6.15 8.16
N LEU A 231 -5.46 6.28 8.49
CA LEU A 231 -6.36 5.15 8.71
C LEU A 231 -7.26 4.96 7.49
N PHE A 232 -7.23 3.79 6.90
CA PHE A 232 -8.18 3.32 5.88
C PHE A 232 -9.03 2.23 6.50
N ARG A 233 -10.34 2.49 6.65
CA ARG A 233 -11.27 1.54 7.27
C ARG A 233 -12.54 1.40 6.46
N SER A 234 -12.94 0.16 6.22
CA SER A 234 -14.28 -0.17 5.74
C SER A 234 -15.08 -0.80 6.87
N THR A 235 -16.32 -0.34 7.05
CA THR A 235 -17.29 -0.92 8.01
C THR A 235 -18.34 -1.74 7.26
N ASP A 236 -19.22 -2.38 7.99
CA ASP A 236 -20.35 -3.12 7.40
C ASP A 236 -21.36 -2.19 6.71
N ALA A 237 -21.26 -0.88 6.93
CA ALA A 237 -22.08 0.11 6.25
C ALA A 237 -21.57 0.44 4.83
N ASN A 238 -20.33 0.06 4.49
CA ASN A 238 -19.76 0.26 3.16
C ASN A 238 -20.39 -0.72 2.16
N PRO A 239 -21.15 -0.26 1.17
CA PRO A 239 -21.75 -1.16 0.17
C PRO A 239 -20.70 -1.72 -0.82
N GLU A 240 -19.54 -1.09 -0.93
CA GLU A 240 -18.54 -1.36 -1.96
C GLU A 240 -17.11 -1.24 -1.38
N PRO A 241 -16.70 -2.16 -0.46
CA PRO A 241 -15.37 -2.11 0.15
C PRO A 241 -14.30 -2.58 -0.85
N SER A 242 -13.95 -1.74 -1.80
CA SER A 242 -13.03 -2.07 -2.88
C SER A 242 -11.56 -2.08 -2.39
N GLN A 243 -10.81 -1.01 -2.56
CA GLN A 243 -9.43 -0.94 -2.11
C GLN A 243 -9.25 0.14 -1.02
N GLY A 244 -8.38 -0.12 -0.02
CA GLY A 244 -7.92 0.95 0.86
C GLY A 244 -7.09 1.96 0.07
N ILE A 245 -6.11 1.48 -0.70
CA ILE A 245 -5.40 2.25 -1.72
C ILE A 245 -5.33 1.45 -3.02
N GLU A 246 -5.67 2.08 -4.15
CA GLU A 246 -5.31 1.58 -5.47
C GLU A 246 -4.15 2.41 -6.07
N ILE A 247 -3.08 1.74 -6.47
CA ILE A 247 -2.00 2.32 -7.29
C ILE A 247 -2.18 1.78 -8.71
N LEU A 248 -2.84 2.56 -9.57
CA LEU A 248 -3.16 2.18 -10.95
C LEU A 248 -2.23 2.93 -11.92
N TRP A 249 -1.12 2.31 -12.32
CA TRP A 249 -0.02 2.89 -13.10
C TRP A 249 0.73 4.05 -12.42
N GLY A 250 0.48 4.33 -11.13
CA GLY A 250 1.28 5.27 -10.34
C GLY A 250 2.69 4.72 -10.07
N ASN A 251 3.70 5.56 -10.08
CA ASN A 251 5.10 5.14 -9.93
C ASN A 251 5.82 5.92 -8.84
N ASP A 252 6.86 5.32 -8.25
CA ASP A 252 7.77 5.99 -7.34
C ASP A 252 7.09 6.63 -6.11
N ASN A 253 5.88 6.18 -5.72
CA ASN A 253 5.16 6.69 -4.57
C ASN A 253 5.57 5.95 -3.29
N SER A 254 5.40 6.61 -2.15
CA SER A 254 5.67 6.05 -0.83
C SER A 254 4.40 5.96 0.00
N VAL A 255 4.05 4.75 0.45
CA VAL A 255 2.91 4.46 1.33
C VAL A 255 3.45 3.92 2.65
N LEU A 256 3.45 4.75 3.69
CA LEU A 256 4.21 4.49 4.92
C LEU A 256 3.34 4.59 6.18
N ARG A 257 3.45 3.63 7.09
CA ARG A 257 2.83 3.66 8.43
C ARG A 257 1.32 3.88 8.42
N ASN A 258 0.63 3.41 7.38
CA ASN A 258 -0.83 3.45 7.33
C ASN A 258 -1.44 2.18 7.94
N ARG A 259 -2.72 2.27 8.32
CA ARG A 259 -3.53 1.13 8.76
C ARG A 259 -4.65 0.88 7.77
N PHE A 260 -4.81 -0.38 7.34
CA PHE A 260 -5.81 -0.82 6.38
C PHE A 260 -6.69 -1.88 7.01
N GLU A 261 -7.98 -1.61 7.13
CA GLU A 261 -8.92 -2.47 7.83
C GLU A 261 -10.16 -2.78 6.99
N ASN A 262 -10.42 -4.07 6.79
CA ASN A 262 -11.67 -4.60 6.25
C ASN A 262 -12.02 -4.21 4.79
N TYR A 263 -11.07 -4.03 3.93
CA TYR A 263 -11.27 -3.86 2.48
C TYR A 263 -11.23 -5.19 1.72
N SER A 264 -11.63 -5.18 0.44
CA SER A 264 -11.30 -6.25 -0.50
C SER A 264 -9.79 -6.40 -0.60
N ASP A 265 -9.11 -5.35 -1.06
CA ASP A 265 -7.66 -5.27 -1.00
C ASP A 265 -7.27 -4.10 -0.08
N GLY A 266 -6.47 -4.36 0.97
CA GLY A 266 -5.96 -3.27 1.79
C GLY A 266 -5.18 -2.27 0.94
N LEU A 267 -4.29 -2.79 0.08
CA LEU A 267 -3.60 -2.03 -0.95
C LEU A 267 -3.45 -2.88 -2.22
N GLN A 268 -3.79 -2.30 -3.37
CA GLN A 268 -3.60 -2.93 -4.67
C GLN A 268 -2.64 -2.12 -5.53
N ILE A 269 -1.63 -2.76 -6.12
CA ILE A 269 -0.78 -2.17 -7.16
C ILE A 269 -1.12 -2.84 -8.47
N ASN A 270 -1.68 -2.06 -9.41
CA ASN A 270 -1.96 -2.47 -10.78
C ASN A 270 -1.01 -1.73 -11.73
N TRP A 271 0.00 -2.44 -12.24
CA TRP A 271 1.01 -1.94 -13.18
C TRP A 271 1.81 -0.71 -12.69
N GLY A 272 1.74 -0.39 -11.39
CA GLY A 272 2.58 0.63 -10.76
C GLY A 272 4.00 0.12 -10.54
N ASN A 273 4.99 0.99 -10.68
CA ASN A 273 6.39 0.60 -10.60
C ASN A 273 7.17 1.41 -9.55
N ARG A 274 8.15 0.80 -8.91
CA ARG A 274 9.07 1.40 -7.95
C ARG A 274 8.38 2.11 -6.78
N ASN A 275 7.19 1.66 -6.40
CA ASN A 275 6.51 2.16 -5.22
C ASN A 275 7.07 1.49 -3.96
N THR A 276 7.11 2.22 -2.86
CA THR A 276 7.55 1.74 -1.55
C THR A 276 6.36 1.64 -0.61
N ILE A 277 6.07 0.45 -0.13
CA ILE A 277 4.99 0.13 0.79
C ILE A 277 5.64 -0.35 2.09
N ALA A 278 5.78 0.51 3.09
CA ALA A 278 6.59 0.15 4.26
C ALA A 278 5.95 0.51 5.61
N ALA A 279 6.20 -0.35 6.60
CA ALA A 279 5.75 -0.18 7.97
C ALA A 279 4.23 0.01 8.12
N ASN A 280 3.41 -0.50 7.19
CA ASN A 280 1.96 -0.45 7.27
C ASN A 280 1.39 -1.66 8.01
N THR A 281 0.15 -1.54 8.48
CA THR A 281 -0.61 -2.63 9.08
C THR A 281 -1.85 -2.92 8.25
N PHE A 282 -2.04 -4.20 7.91
CA PHE A 282 -3.17 -4.71 7.12
C PHE A 282 -3.94 -5.74 7.95
N THR A 283 -5.21 -5.47 8.25
CA THR A 283 -6.01 -6.33 9.13
C THR A 283 -7.42 -6.57 8.57
N GLY A 284 -7.84 -7.82 8.55
CA GLY A 284 -9.22 -8.19 8.19
C GLY A 284 -9.60 -7.94 6.73
N ASN A 285 -8.63 -7.75 5.84
CA ASN A 285 -8.87 -7.58 4.40
C ASN A 285 -9.01 -8.95 3.71
N SER A 286 -9.71 -9.01 2.57
CA SER A 286 -9.65 -10.25 1.77
C SER A 286 -8.23 -10.48 1.27
N ILE A 287 -7.55 -9.42 0.81
CA ILE A 287 -6.12 -9.42 0.48
C ILE A 287 -5.48 -8.22 1.20
N GLY A 288 -4.39 -8.44 1.95
CA GLY A 288 -3.66 -7.34 2.57
C GLY A 288 -3.03 -6.43 1.52
N VAL A 289 -2.10 -6.99 0.72
CA VAL A 289 -1.47 -6.28 -0.42
C VAL A 289 -1.53 -7.16 -1.66
N SER A 290 -1.98 -6.60 -2.78
CA SER A 290 -1.93 -7.23 -4.11
C SER A 290 -0.97 -6.45 -5.02
N VAL A 291 -0.03 -7.15 -5.69
CA VAL A 291 1.04 -6.51 -6.47
C VAL A 291 1.07 -6.99 -7.90
N SER A 292 1.02 -6.05 -8.85
CA SER A 292 1.51 -6.22 -10.21
C SER A 292 2.33 -5.00 -10.63
N GLY A 293 3.36 -5.19 -11.43
CA GLY A 293 4.30 -4.12 -11.82
C GLY A 293 5.74 -4.49 -11.46
N ARG A 294 6.65 -3.52 -11.52
CA ARG A 294 8.09 -3.79 -11.43
C ARG A 294 8.76 -2.96 -10.34
N GLY A 295 9.71 -3.59 -9.66
CA GLY A 295 10.61 -2.91 -8.72
C GLY A 295 9.91 -2.29 -7.51
N ASN A 296 8.71 -2.75 -7.16
CA ASN A 296 8.05 -2.30 -5.94
C ASN A 296 8.70 -2.95 -4.72
N VAL A 297 8.72 -2.21 -3.62
CA VAL A 297 9.25 -2.67 -2.34
C VAL A 297 8.12 -2.73 -1.31
N VAL A 298 7.92 -3.91 -0.73
CA VAL A 298 6.97 -4.16 0.37
C VAL A 298 7.79 -4.57 1.59
N ASP A 299 8.04 -3.65 2.51
CA ASP A 299 9.04 -3.82 3.56
C ASP A 299 8.50 -3.51 4.97
N GLY A 300 8.81 -4.36 5.94
CA GLY A 300 8.50 -4.12 7.35
C GLY A 300 7.02 -3.94 7.68
N ASN A 301 6.10 -4.47 6.84
CA ASN A 301 4.68 -4.38 7.09
C ASN A 301 4.18 -5.52 7.98
N THR A 302 3.05 -5.29 8.65
CA THR A 302 2.33 -6.31 9.42
C THR A 302 1.04 -6.68 8.71
N PHE A 303 0.85 -7.97 8.45
CA PHE A 303 -0.36 -8.55 7.86
C PHE A 303 -0.99 -9.50 8.87
N SER A 304 -2.15 -9.16 9.43
CA SER A 304 -2.80 -9.98 10.44
C SER A 304 -4.28 -10.22 10.18
N GLY A 305 -4.68 -11.48 10.23
CA GLY A 305 -6.09 -11.84 10.12
C GLY A 305 -6.71 -11.53 8.76
N ASN A 306 -5.94 -11.53 7.66
CA ASN A 306 -6.45 -11.34 6.31
C ASN A 306 -6.82 -12.70 5.67
N GLY A 307 -7.58 -12.68 4.58
CA GLY A 307 -7.77 -13.86 3.74
C GLY A 307 -6.45 -14.26 3.08
N ILE A 308 -5.79 -13.32 2.44
CA ILE A 308 -4.43 -13.43 1.91
C ILE A 308 -3.62 -12.27 2.51
N GLY A 309 -2.41 -12.55 3.00
CA GLY A 309 -1.52 -11.47 3.45
C GLY A 309 -1.02 -10.64 2.28
N ILE A 310 -0.26 -11.25 1.38
CA ILE A 310 0.30 -10.64 0.18
C ILE A 310 -0.06 -11.50 -1.04
N ALA A 311 -0.55 -10.97 -2.12
CA ALA A 311 -0.80 -11.62 -3.40
C ALA A 311 0.07 -10.99 -4.48
N VAL A 312 0.86 -11.78 -5.19
CA VAL A 312 1.71 -11.30 -6.28
C VAL A 312 1.26 -11.91 -7.59
N ARG A 313 1.02 -11.07 -8.58
CA ARG A 313 0.61 -11.52 -9.90
C ARG A 313 1.78 -12.26 -10.59
N PRO A 314 1.50 -13.33 -11.36
CA PRO A 314 2.53 -14.04 -12.10
C PRO A 314 3.24 -13.12 -13.12
N GLN A 315 4.50 -13.46 -13.45
CA GLN A 315 5.19 -12.82 -14.58
C GLN A 315 4.42 -13.04 -15.90
N PRO A 316 4.48 -12.09 -16.85
CA PRO A 316 5.30 -10.88 -16.84
C PRO A 316 4.67 -9.68 -16.09
N ARG A 317 3.55 -9.86 -15.39
CA ARG A 317 2.86 -8.76 -14.69
C ARG A 317 3.61 -8.24 -13.48
N SER A 318 4.40 -9.09 -12.84
CA SER A 318 5.19 -8.75 -11.66
C SER A 318 6.64 -9.13 -11.88
N GLU A 319 7.56 -8.16 -11.82
CA GLU A 319 8.98 -8.40 -12.00
C GLU A 319 9.81 -7.59 -11.01
N ALA A 320 10.88 -8.19 -10.50
CA ALA A 320 11.85 -7.54 -9.62
C ALA A 320 11.24 -6.80 -8.42
N ASN A 321 10.07 -7.24 -7.93
CA ASN A 321 9.49 -6.73 -6.71
C ASN A 321 10.20 -7.38 -5.51
N ARG A 322 10.39 -6.60 -4.45
CA ARG A 322 11.05 -7.05 -3.23
C ARG A 322 10.07 -7.05 -2.06
N PHE A 323 10.12 -8.12 -1.27
CA PHE A 323 9.33 -8.28 -0.05
C PHE A 323 10.28 -8.63 1.08
N SER A 324 10.42 -7.77 2.08
CA SER A 324 11.39 -7.96 3.15
C SER A 324 10.83 -7.58 4.51
N ALA A 325 11.32 -8.23 5.56
CA ALA A 325 11.00 -7.95 6.95
C ALA A 325 9.50 -7.85 7.29
N ASN A 326 8.60 -8.45 6.48
CA ASN A 326 7.17 -8.43 6.75
C ASN A 326 6.79 -9.48 7.79
N LEU A 327 5.86 -9.13 8.67
CA LEU A 327 5.26 -10.04 9.63
C LEU A 327 3.87 -10.46 9.13
N LEU A 328 3.68 -11.77 8.88
CA LEU A 328 2.40 -12.33 8.46
C LEU A 328 1.86 -13.25 9.56
N SER A 329 0.75 -12.89 10.18
CA SER A 329 0.19 -13.60 11.33
C SER A 329 -1.31 -13.85 11.20
N GLY A 330 -1.75 -15.09 11.39
CA GLY A 330 -3.16 -15.46 11.40
C GLY A 330 -3.91 -15.18 10.10
N ASN A 331 -3.22 -15.08 8.97
CA ASN A 331 -3.86 -14.95 7.65
C ASN A 331 -4.39 -16.30 7.18
N GLY A 332 -5.13 -16.33 6.07
CA GLY A 332 -5.77 -17.55 5.56
C GLY A 332 -7.22 -17.72 6.07
N LEU A 333 -7.80 -16.67 6.62
CA LEU A 333 -9.18 -16.67 7.09
C LEU A 333 -10.17 -16.67 5.92
N LYS A 334 -11.37 -17.21 6.16
CA LYS A 334 -12.47 -17.13 5.18
C LYS A 334 -13.08 -15.73 5.22
N ILE A 335 -12.42 -14.76 4.59
CA ILE A 335 -12.90 -13.40 4.43
C ILE A 335 -13.12 -13.17 2.94
N GLU A 336 -14.35 -12.85 2.57
CA GLU A 336 -14.73 -12.54 1.19
C GLU A 336 -15.39 -11.17 1.19
N ARG A 337 -14.62 -10.14 0.86
CA ARG A 337 -15.11 -8.79 0.62
C ARG A 337 -15.05 -8.53 -0.88
N CYS A 338 -16.19 -8.21 -1.45
CA CYS A 338 -16.33 -8.11 -2.90
C CYS A 338 -16.18 -6.68 -3.34
N GLN A 339 -15.49 -6.49 -4.45
CA GLN A 339 -15.42 -5.19 -5.12
C GLN A 339 -16.75 -4.85 -5.77
N ALA A 340 -17.05 -3.56 -5.92
CA ALA A 340 -18.21 -3.09 -6.62
C ALA A 340 -18.32 -3.69 -8.04
N GLY A 341 -19.47 -4.28 -8.36
CA GLY A 341 -19.71 -4.91 -9.66
C GLY A 341 -18.88 -6.15 -9.94
N GLY A 342 -18.04 -6.59 -9.01
CA GLY A 342 -17.30 -7.84 -9.07
C GLY A 342 -18.07 -8.95 -8.38
N ALA A 343 -18.23 -10.10 -9.07
CA ALA A 343 -18.62 -11.29 -8.36
C ALA A 343 -17.50 -11.65 -7.38
N CYS A 344 -17.86 -11.87 -6.08
CA CYS A 344 -16.97 -12.59 -5.20
C CYS A 344 -16.62 -13.91 -5.88
N VAL A 345 -15.37 -14.13 -6.21
CA VAL A 345 -14.95 -15.39 -6.81
C VAL A 345 -14.80 -16.41 -5.70
N PRO A 346 -15.74 -17.36 -5.55
CA PRO A 346 -15.61 -18.41 -4.54
C PRO A 346 -14.33 -19.19 -4.80
N GLY A 347 -13.57 -19.46 -3.75
CA GLY A 347 -12.41 -20.34 -3.85
C GLY A 347 -11.09 -19.66 -4.23
N GLN A 348 -10.95 -18.35 -4.04
CA GLN A 348 -9.64 -17.69 -4.09
C GLN A 348 -8.67 -18.39 -3.12
N PRO A 349 -7.40 -18.56 -3.54
CA PRO A 349 -6.38 -19.09 -2.63
C PRO A 349 -6.33 -18.24 -1.35
N ARG A 350 -6.12 -18.90 -0.23
CA ARG A 350 -6.05 -18.25 1.09
C ARG A 350 -4.75 -18.63 1.75
N GLY A 351 -4.18 -17.73 2.49
CA GLY A 351 -2.94 -18.00 3.20
C GLY A 351 -2.04 -16.79 3.32
N ALA A 352 -0.85 -17.00 3.83
CA ALA A 352 0.12 -15.94 3.93
C ALA A 352 0.69 -15.53 2.58
N ILE A 353 0.39 -16.13 1.53
CA ILE A 353 0.84 -15.78 0.28
C ILE A 353 1.48 -16.69 -0.57
N VAL A 354 2.06 -16.76 -1.60
CA VAL A 354 2.71 -15.81 -2.49
C VAL A 354 2.92 -16.43 -3.86
N PHE A 355 2.62 -15.75 -4.91
CA PHE A 355 3.02 -16.15 -6.26
C PHE A 355 4.19 -15.28 -6.72
N GLY A 356 5.31 -15.91 -7.14
CA GLY A 356 6.32 -15.25 -7.93
C GLY A 356 7.09 -14.11 -7.30
N VAL A 357 7.63 -14.31 -6.12
CA VAL A 357 8.35 -13.26 -5.41
C VAL A 357 9.85 -13.40 -5.55
N PRO A 358 10.54 -12.49 -6.23
CA PRO A 358 11.96 -12.31 -5.99
C PRO A 358 12.17 -11.59 -4.64
N GLY A 359 13.11 -12.11 -3.85
CA GLY A 359 13.57 -11.43 -2.65
C GLY A 359 12.61 -11.44 -1.46
N LEU A 360 12.05 -12.59 -1.10
CA LEU A 360 11.33 -12.76 0.16
C LEU A 360 12.37 -12.80 1.32
N GLU A 361 12.90 -11.64 1.67
CA GLU A 361 13.93 -11.53 2.70
C GLU A 361 13.31 -11.31 4.07
N HIS A 362 13.78 -12.05 5.10
CA HIS A 362 13.41 -11.85 6.50
C HIS A 362 11.91 -11.89 6.80
N ALA A 363 11.11 -12.54 5.96
CA ALA A 363 9.67 -12.64 6.20
C ALA A 363 9.40 -13.54 7.41
N SER A 364 8.55 -13.08 8.31
CA SER A 364 8.03 -13.86 9.42
C SER A 364 6.56 -14.23 9.16
N PHE A 365 6.23 -15.52 9.28
CA PHE A 365 4.91 -16.07 8.96
C PHE A 365 4.21 -16.64 10.20
N VAL A 366 4.30 -15.97 11.33
CA VAL A 366 3.79 -16.45 12.63
C VAL A 366 2.29 -16.77 12.58
N GLY A 367 1.95 -18.02 12.80
CA GLY A 367 0.55 -18.48 12.87
C GLY A 367 -0.25 -18.26 11.59
N SER A 368 0.41 -17.84 10.52
CA SER A 368 -0.20 -17.82 9.20
C SER A 368 -0.44 -19.27 8.79
N ARG A 369 -1.59 -19.56 8.22
CA ARG A 369 -1.81 -20.81 7.48
C ARG A 369 -1.02 -20.71 6.18
N GLY A 370 0.26 -20.72 6.39
CA GLY A 370 1.38 -20.43 5.61
C GLY A 370 1.33 -20.64 4.13
N LEU A 371 2.47 -20.62 3.57
CA LEU A 371 2.78 -21.02 2.21
C LEU A 371 2.05 -22.32 1.80
N GLY A 372 0.72 -22.28 1.85
CA GLY A 372 -0.08 -23.32 1.28
C GLY A 372 -0.67 -24.35 2.20
N VAL A 373 -1.17 -24.02 3.35
CA VAL A 373 -1.96 -24.98 4.15
C VAL A 373 -3.46 -24.72 3.98
N ASP A 374 -3.95 -24.70 2.76
CA ASP A 374 -5.30 -25.20 2.51
C ASP A 374 -5.19 -26.70 2.23
N THR A 375 -6.10 -27.50 2.77
CA THR A 375 -6.21 -28.93 2.50
C THR A 375 -6.50 -29.24 1.03
N ASP A 376 -6.92 -28.24 0.26
CA ASP A 376 -7.07 -28.31 -1.19
C ASP A 376 -5.82 -27.70 -1.87
N PRO A 377 -4.94 -28.53 -2.47
CA PRO A 377 -3.73 -28.06 -3.16
C PRO A 377 -4.02 -27.06 -4.28
N SER A 378 -5.21 -27.08 -4.88
CA SER A 378 -5.58 -26.17 -5.96
C SER A 378 -5.88 -24.75 -5.48
N LYS A 379 -6.08 -24.56 -4.17
CA LYS A 379 -6.44 -23.29 -3.53
C LYS A 379 -5.32 -22.65 -2.72
N ARG A 380 -4.11 -23.19 -2.82
CA ARG A 380 -2.99 -22.70 -2.04
C ARG A 380 -2.42 -21.40 -2.61
N ALA A 381 -2.50 -20.33 -1.85
CA ALA A 381 -1.64 -19.17 -2.06
C ALA A 381 -0.24 -19.51 -1.56
N ARG A 382 0.71 -19.70 -2.45
CA ARG A 382 2.07 -20.15 -2.13
C ARG A 382 3.07 -19.63 -3.16
N ILE A 383 4.33 -19.72 -2.83
CA ILE A 383 5.39 -19.61 -3.84
C ILE A 383 5.28 -20.84 -4.75
N CYS A 384 5.03 -20.63 -6.02
CA CYS A 384 4.92 -21.73 -6.96
C CYS A 384 6.30 -22.36 -7.26
N ALA A 385 6.40 -23.68 -7.14
CA ALA A 385 7.59 -24.41 -7.51
C ALA A 385 7.60 -24.78 -9.01
N ALA A 386 8.76 -25.12 -9.53
CA ALA A 386 8.90 -25.62 -10.89
C ALA A 386 8.01 -26.85 -11.13
N GLY A 387 7.25 -26.85 -12.23
CA GLY A 387 6.36 -27.95 -12.59
C GLY A 387 4.96 -27.90 -11.97
N GLU A 388 4.63 -26.86 -11.22
CA GLU A 388 3.29 -26.71 -10.67
C GLU A 388 2.28 -26.13 -11.68
N SER A 389 1.00 -26.32 -11.36
CA SER A 389 -0.18 -26.16 -12.21
C SER A 389 -0.33 -24.82 -12.96
N ALA A 390 -1.34 -24.73 -13.82
CA ALA A 390 -1.67 -23.61 -14.70
C ALA A 390 -1.72 -22.21 -14.05
N ASN A 391 -1.97 -22.13 -12.75
CA ASN A 391 -1.98 -20.86 -12.00
C ASN A 391 -0.58 -20.34 -11.67
N CYS A 392 0.43 -21.18 -11.87
CA CYS A 392 1.84 -20.89 -11.60
C CYS A 392 2.70 -20.89 -12.88
N GLN A 393 2.12 -20.65 -14.04
CA GLN A 393 2.85 -20.62 -15.30
C GLN A 393 2.88 -19.20 -15.90
N PRO A 394 4.04 -18.72 -16.37
CA PRO A 394 5.36 -19.33 -16.17
C PRO A 394 5.70 -19.42 -14.67
N ALA A 395 6.48 -20.45 -14.32
CA ALA A 395 6.86 -20.67 -12.92
C ALA A 395 7.52 -19.38 -12.37
N PRO A 396 6.98 -18.78 -11.30
CA PRO A 396 7.57 -17.60 -10.71
C PRO A 396 8.94 -17.90 -10.14
N ASN A 397 9.76 -16.88 -9.98
CA ASN A 397 11.11 -16.99 -9.44
C ASN A 397 11.96 -18.04 -10.21
N HIS A 398 11.79 -18.07 -11.52
CA HIS A 398 12.48 -19.03 -12.42
C HIS A 398 12.35 -20.49 -11.98
N GLY A 399 11.32 -20.83 -11.19
CA GLY A 399 11.11 -22.16 -10.66
C GLY A 399 12.17 -22.61 -9.65
N GLN A 400 12.81 -21.68 -8.93
CA GLN A 400 13.81 -22.01 -7.93
C GLN A 400 13.27 -23.01 -6.91
N ALA A 401 13.89 -24.17 -6.83
CA ALA A 401 13.48 -25.23 -5.90
C ALA A 401 13.86 -24.88 -4.44
N PRO A 402 13.07 -25.34 -3.45
CA PRO A 402 13.41 -25.15 -2.04
C PRO A 402 14.68 -25.91 -1.67
N PRO A 403 15.44 -25.44 -0.66
CA PRO A 403 16.56 -26.18 -0.12
C PRO A 403 16.08 -27.44 0.62
N ARG A 404 16.95 -28.45 0.68
CA ARG A 404 16.75 -29.63 1.50
C ARG A 404 17.60 -29.53 2.75
N LEU A 405 16.96 -29.48 3.92
CA LEU A 405 17.65 -29.55 5.21
C LEU A 405 18.01 -31.01 5.49
N LEU A 406 19.28 -31.29 5.78
CA LEU A 406 19.81 -32.64 5.87
C LEU A 406 19.95 -33.13 7.31
N ALA A 407 20.57 -32.34 8.14
CA ALA A 407 20.87 -32.72 9.49
C ALA A 407 21.18 -31.50 10.38
N LEU A 408 20.92 -31.66 11.67
CA LEU A 408 21.46 -30.81 12.71
C LEU A 408 22.61 -31.57 13.37
N ARG A 409 23.81 -31.02 13.35
CA ARG A 409 24.97 -31.59 14.03
C ARG A 409 25.43 -30.67 15.14
N GLY A 410 25.91 -31.21 16.22
CA GLY A 410 26.52 -30.43 17.28
C GLY A 410 26.70 -31.22 18.58
N GLY A 411 27.76 -30.87 19.35
CA GLY A 411 28.02 -31.19 20.73
C GLY A 411 28.44 -29.93 21.42
N ASP A 412 28.44 -29.91 22.75
CA ASP A 412 28.91 -28.81 23.58
C ASP A 412 28.15 -27.46 23.38
N GLY A 413 26.84 -27.53 23.17
CA GLY A 413 26.01 -26.34 23.08
C GLY A 413 26.03 -25.59 21.73
N GLN A 414 26.76 -26.07 20.72
CA GLN A 414 26.75 -25.51 19.37
C GLN A 414 26.01 -26.46 18.40
N ARG A 415 24.93 -25.96 17.82
CA ARG A 415 24.14 -26.68 16.80
C ARG A 415 24.40 -26.09 15.42
N GLU A 416 24.77 -26.93 14.45
CA GLU A 416 25.02 -26.57 13.06
C GLU A 416 24.03 -27.28 12.13
N LEU A 417 23.20 -26.48 11.43
CA LEU A 417 22.32 -26.94 10.37
C LEU A 417 23.12 -27.19 9.10
N GLN A 418 22.90 -28.33 8.44
CA GLN A 418 23.46 -28.64 7.13
C GLN A 418 22.32 -28.78 6.11
N GLY A 419 22.52 -28.25 4.93
CA GLY A 419 21.56 -28.32 3.84
C GLY A 419 22.20 -28.23 2.47
N GLU A 420 21.38 -28.54 1.47
CA GLU A 420 21.76 -28.50 0.06
C GLU A 420 20.61 -27.91 -0.79
N PHE A 421 20.93 -27.42 -1.98
CA PHE A 421 19.97 -26.90 -2.93
C PHE A 421 20.50 -26.99 -4.35
N ALA A 422 19.61 -26.92 -5.34
CA ALA A 422 19.95 -26.79 -6.73
C ALA A 422 19.89 -25.33 -7.17
N GLY A 423 20.83 -24.91 -8.01
CA GLY A 423 20.89 -23.55 -8.52
C GLY A 423 21.69 -23.41 -9.81
N THR A 424 21.79 -22.20 -10.32
CA THR A 424 22.61 -21.92 -11.50
C THR A 424 24.09 -22.17 -11.20
N PRO A 425 24.79 -22.97 -12.01
CA PRO A 425 26.21 -23.27 -11.80
C PRO A 425 27.07 -22.03 -11.59
N ARG A 426 27.99 -22.09 -10.63
CA ARG A 426 28.95 -21.03 -10.27
C ARG A 426 28.35 -19.72 -9.83
N SER A 427 27.05 -19.73 -9.46
CA SER A 427 26.34 -18.56 -8.96
C SER A 427 26.29 -18.53 -7.45
N ARG A 428 26.18 -17.32 -6.89
CA ARG A 428 25.98 -17.09 -5.46
C ARG A 428 24.51 -17.05 -5.14
N TYR A 429 24.16 -17.63 -4.01
CA TYR A 429 22.81 -17.61 -3.44
C TYR A 429 22.89 -17.15 -1.97
N THR A 430 21.85 -16.47 -1.53
CA THR A 430 21.63 -16.21 -0.11
C THR A 430 20.71 -17.28 0.44
N VAL A 431 21.10 -17.93 1.52
CA VAL A 431 20.28 -18.89 2.26
C VAL A 431 19.77 -18.18 3.51
N GLU A 432 18.46 -18.17 3.74
CA GLU A 432 17.85 -17.67 4.96
C GLU A 432 17.30 -18.84 5.78
N VAL A 433 17.52 -18.80 7.10
CA VAL A 433 17.11 -19.85 8.02
C VAL A 433 16.07 -19.31 8.99
N PHE A 434 15.01 -20.06 9.18
CA PHE A 434 13.91 -19.73 10.08
C PHE A 434 13.69 -20.85 11.09
N GLY A 435 13.17 -20.49 12.25
CA GLY A 435 12.77 -21.41 13.30
C GLY A 435 11.30 -21.31 13.63
N ASN A 436 10.72 -22.45 14.00
CA ASN A 436 9.31 -22.55 14.36
C ASN A 436 9.16 -23.24 15.71
N ARG A 437 8.27 -22.73 16.57
CA ARG A 437 7.99 -23.28 17.91
C ARG A 437 7.03 -24.47 17.88
N ALA A 438 6.12 -24.48 16.90
CA ALA A 438 5.18 -25.60 16.75
C ALA A 438 5.86 -26.76 16.00
N ALA A 439 5.81 -27.95 16.57
CA ALA A 439 6.37 -29.16 15.93
C ALA A 439 5.68 -29.44 14.59
N GLY A 440 6.47 -29.73 13.55
CA GLY A 440 6.00 -29.99 12.20
C GLY A 440 5.50 -28.77 11.43
N SER A 441 5.62 -27.56 11.99
CA SER A 441 5.28 -26.32 11.28
C SER A 441 6.25 -26.09 10.11
N ASP A 442 5.69 -25.82 8.94
CA ASP A 442 6.39 -25.47 7.71
C ASP A 442 6.45 -23.93 7.49
N GLU A 443 6.26 -23.17 8.55
CA GLU A 443 6.24 -21.72 8.58
C GLU A 443 7.68 -21.11 8.60
N ALA A 444 7.77 -19.79 8.59
CA ALA A 444 8.99 -19.02 8.84
C ALA A 444 8.72 -18.06 10.03
N GLU A 445 8.41 -18.64 11.19
CA GLU A 445 7.95 -17.90 12.37
C GLU A 445 8.99 -16.92 12.89
N ARG A 446 10.24 -17.35 12.93
CA ARG A 446 11.33 -16.54 13.47
C ARG A 446 12.52 -16.59 12.53
N TYR A 447 12.91 -15.43 12.03
CA TYR A 447 14.16 -15.30 11.28
C TYR A 447 15.36 -15.51 12.20
N LEU A 448 16.24 -16.43 11.85
CA LEU A 448 17.44 -16.77 12.61
C LEU A 448 18.71 -16.18 12.03
N GLY A 449 18.71 -15.88 10.74
CA GLY A 449 19.84 -15.29 10.04
C GLY A 449 20.00 -15.82 8.62
N GLN A 450 21.05 -15.37 7.96
CA GLN A 450 21.38 -15.71 6.59
C GLN A 450 22.86 -16.02 6.41
N LEU A 451 23.18 -16.67 5.29
CA LEU A 451 24.53 -16.88 4.81
C LEU A 451 24.54 -16.92 3.28
N ASP A 452 25.71 -16.66 2.72
CA ASP A 452 25.96 -16.85 1.31
C ASP A 452 26.46 -18.26 1.02
N ALA A 453 25.95 -18.89 -0.02
CA ALA A 453 26.39 -20.17 -0.54
C ALA A 453 26.69 -20.08 -2.04
N VAL A 454 27.69 -20.82 -2.50
CA VAL A 454 28.05 -20.85 -3.93
C VAL A 454 27.69 -22.23 -4.49
N VAL A 455 27.06 -22.21 -5.64
CA VAL A 455 26.70 -23.41 -6.41
C VAL A 455 27.93 -23.87 -7.20
N ASP A 456 28.20 -25.17 -7.17
CA ASP A 456 29.31 -25.77 -7.89
C ASP A 456 29.10 -25.82 -9.42
N GLY A 457 30.04 -26.44 -10.15
CA GLY A 457 29.96 -26.54 -11.60
C GLY A 457 28.82 -27.43 -12.12
N ASP A 458 28.28 -28.29 -11.27
CA ASP A 458 27.22 -29.25 -11.57
C ASP A 458 25.84 -28.79 -11.13
N GLY A 459 25.75 -27.59 -10.59
CA GLY A 459 24.48 -26.99 -10.17
C GLY A 459 24.07 -27.32 -8.73
N HIS A 460 24.97 -27.81 -7.89
CA HIS A 460 24.71 -28.16 -6.48
C HIS A 460 25.29 -27.13 -5.53
N GLY A 461 24.45 -26.55 -4.68
CA GLY A 461 24.84 -25.71 -3.56
C GLY A 461 24.76 -26.47 -2.23
N ARG A 462 25.71 -26.23 -1.36
CA ARG A 462 25.72 -26.76 0.02
C ARG A 462 25.97 -25.65 1.00
N PHE A 463 25.34 -25.75 2.18
CA PHE A 463 25.53 -24.77 3.22
C PHE A 463 25.60 -25.39 4.61
N ARG A 464 26.22 -24.62 5.52
CA ARG A 464 26.26 -24.90 6.94
C ARG A 464 25.93 -23.63 7.68
N TYR A 465 25.00 -23.70 8.61
CA TYR A 465 24.54 -22.56 9.38
C TYR A 465 24.57 -22.86 10.86
N ARG A 466 25.31 -22.05 11.62
CA ARG A 466 25.38 -22.17 13.07
C ARG A 466 24.15 -21.51 13.68
N LEU A 467 23.35 -22.28 14.43
CA LEU A 467 22.17 -21.74 15.09
C LEU A 467 22.56 -20.74 16.20
N PRO A 468 21.81 -19.65 16.33
CA PRO A 468 22.00 -18.72 17.45
C PRO A 468 21.67 -19.39 18.78
N PRO A 469 22.31 -18.96 19.91
CA PRO A 469 22.13 -19.58 21.22
C PRO A 469 20.69 -19.57 21.74
N ASP A 470 19.91 -18.57 21.34
CA ASP A 470 18.52 -18.36 21.75
C ASP A 470 17.51 -19.20 20.95
N SER A 471 17.96 -20.25 20.27
CA SER A 471 17.12 -21.16 19.48
C SER A 471 16.60 -22.38 20.25
N ALA A 472 16.70 -22.37 21.58
CA ALA A 472 16.35 -23.53 22.41
C ALA A 472 14.83 -23.81 22.48
N ASP A 473 14.01 -22.80 22.25
CA ASP A 473 12.52 -22.86 22.24
C ASP A 473 11.92 -23.30 20.90
N LEU A 474 12.77 -23.59 19.91
CA LEU A 474 12.33 -23.97 18.57
C LEU A 474 12.15 -25.49 18.44
N ALA A 475 11.07 -25.92 17.80
CA ALA A 475 10.78 -27.31 17.53
C ALA A 475 11.29 -27.81 16.17
N ASN A 476 11.39 -26.92 15.17
CA ASN A 476 11.91 -27.26 13.84
C ASN A 476 12.46 -26.03 13.13
N LEU A 477 13.18 -26.31 12.03
CA LEU A 477 13.78 -25.31 11.13
C LEU A 477 13.21 -25.40 9.74
N THR A 478 13.10 -24.26 9.07
CA THR A 478 12.85 -24.13 7.63
C THR A 478 13.88 -23.17 7.02
N ALA A 479 14.03 -23.18 5.70
CA ALA A 479 14.93 -22.27 5.00
C ALA A 479 14.43 -21.95 3.59
N THR A 480 14.91 -20.83 3.06
CA THR A 480 14.79 -20.45 1.65
C THR A 480 16.16 -20.26 1.01
N VAL A 481 16.22 -20.27 -0.31
CA VAL A 481 17.39 -19.84 -1.07
C VAL A 481 16.98 -18.80 -2.09
N THR A 482 17.76 -17.72 -2.18
CA THR A 482 17.52 -16.61 -3.10
C THR A 482 18.73 -16.43 -4.01
N SER A 483 18.53 -16.44 -5.32
CA SER A 483 19.57 -16.21 -6.33
C SER A 483 19.99 -14.73 -6.37
N ALA A 484 21.10 -14.44 -7.03
CA ALA A 484 21.63 -13.07 -7.15
C ALA A 484 20.69 -12.10 -7.89
N ASP A 485 19.81 -12.61 -8.77
CA ASP A 485 18.77 -11.86 -9.46
C ASP A 485 17.45 -11.75 -8.66
N GLY A 486 17.45 -12.25 -7.41
CA GLY A 486 16.33 -12.13 -6.48
C GLY A 486 15.28 -13.22 -6.56
N ALA A 487 15.50 -14.31 -7.30
CA ALA A 487 14.56 -15.44 -7.35
C ALA A 487 14.62 -16.25 -6.06
N THR A 488 13.59 -16.15 -5.21
CA THR A 488 13.49 -16.85 -3.92
C THR A 488 12.71 -18.16 -4.07
N SER A 489 13.20 -19.23 -3.46
CA SER A 489 12.53 -20.52 -3.41
C SER A 489 11.32 -20.54 -2.47
N PRO A 490 10.43 -21.51 -2.57
CA PRO A 490 9.56 -21.91 -1.47
C PRO A 490 10.36 -22.23 -0.20
N LEU A 491 9.69 -22.24 0.96
CA LEU A 491 10.27 -22.78 2.20
C LEU A 491 10.59 -24.27 2.03
N SER A 492 11.67 -24.69 2.67
CA SER A 492 12.02 -26.11 2.76
C SER A 492 10.96 -26.90 3.54
N ALA A 493 10.95 -28.23 3.38
CA ALA A 493 10.33 -29.08 4.38
C ALA A 493 10.96 -28.82 5.77
N PRO A 494 10.15 -28.88 6.86
CA PRO A 494 10.65 -28.64 8.20
C PRO A 494 11.62 -29.75 8.65
N LEU A 495 12.74 -29.36 9.27
CA LEU A 495 13.66 -30.27 9.94
C LEU A 495 13.44 -30.19 11.46
N ALA A 496 12.98 -31.26 12.06
CA ALA A 496 12.75 -31.31 13.50
C ALA A 496 14.07 -31.13 14.28
N LEU A 497 13.98 -30.33 15.33
CA LEU A 497 15.04 -30.20 16.34
C LEU A 497 14.84 -31.30 17.38
N ALA A 498 15.77 -32.27 17.43
CA ALA A 498 15.80 -33.21 18.55
C ALA A 498 16.18 -32.43 19.83
N HIS A 499 15.34 -32.51 20.84
CA HIS A 499 15.58 -31.98 22.19
C HIS A 499 16.43 -32.94 22.99
#